data_be85d23ba91121834539bbcaf7bca5c0
#
_entry.id   be85d23ba91121834539bbcaf7bca5c0
#
_cell.length_a   1.000
_cell.length_b   1.000
_cell.length_c   1.000
_cell.angle_alpha   90.00
_cell.angle_beta   90.00
_cell.angle_gamma   90.00
#
_symmetry.space_group_name_H-M   'P 1'
#
loop_
_entity.id
_entity.type
_entity.pdbx_description
1 polymer ?
#
loop_
_entity_poly.entity_id
_entity_poly.type
_entity_poly.pdbx_seq_one_letter_code
_entity_poly.pdbx_strand_id
1 'polypeptide(L)'
;RKFIQAVKEFSFRYQKPVALQYNTDEEELAYIKRALDYPIFTEPEDALTALAISRDHYRRLTTSKEHPPSYPINQSRVASIFQQAMGEKRDLLLPEAIEVLQACGISVADYQMVHRKEDLGQAIEKIGFPAAMKVISPEILHKSDVGGVILHIDSRKKAEEAYDRIISLNSGNRTGVLLQKMISAGKEVILGAKRDPSFGPVILFGLGGIYVEVLKETSLRVAPINRSEAEEMISELKSSAILKGVRGERPLDIEAIVEMLLRLSQLMVDFPEIEGIDINPVMALEKGALAVDARILLTR
;
A
#
# COMPACT_ATOMS: atom_id res chain seq x y z
N ARG A 1 10.17 -45.67 -9.66
CA ARG A 1 11.46 -45.00 -9.92
C ARG A 1 11.67 -44.77 -11.42
N LYS A 2 11.66 -45.80 -12.28
CA LYS A 2 11.83 -45.66 -13.74
C LYS A 2 10.79 -44.74 -14.38
N PHE A 3 9.53 -44.79 -13.92
CA PHE A 3 8.48 -43.94 -14.39
C PHE A 3 8.77 -42.45 -14.11
N ILE A 4 9.20 -42.10 -12.91
CA ILE A 4 9.51 -40.74 -12.51
C ILE A 4 10.70 -40.19 -13.31
N GLN A 5 11.74 -41.05 -13.50
CA GLN A 5 12.85 -40.67 -14.34
C GLN A 5 12.41 -40.38 -15.80
N ALA A 6 11.53 -41.19 -16.37
CA ALA A 6 10.98 -40.98 -17.71
C ALA A 6 10.18 -39.67 -17.79
N VAL A 7 9.41 -39.34 -16.76
CA VAL A 7 8.67 -38.06 -16.70
C VAL A 7 9.63 -36.87 -16.60
N LYS A 8 10.68 -36.98 -15.80
CA LYS A 8 11.73 -35.96 -15.72
C LYS A 8 12.38 -35.70 -17.08
N GLU A 9 12.78 -36.76 -17.78
CA GLU A 9 13.36 -36.70 -19.13
C GLU A 9 12.39 -36.12 -20.15
N PHE A 10 11.11 -36.50 -20.08
CA PHE A 10 10.05 -35.96 -20.93
C PHE A 10 9.84 -34.47 -20.69
N SER A 11 9.69 -34.03 -19.43
CA SER A 11 9.55 -32.63 -19.04
C SER A 11 10.71 -31.79 -19.57
N PHE A 12 11.94 -32.27 -19.40
CA PHE A 12 13.12 -31.61 -19.90
C PHE A 12 13.19 -31.56 -21.43
N ARG A 13 12.93 -32.66 -22.10
CA ARG A 13 12.97 -32.79 -23.58
C ARG A 13 11.96 -31.86 -24.26
N TYR A 14 10.78 -31.77 -23.72
CA TYR A 14 9.70 -30.97 -24.32
C TYR A 14 9.56 -29.58 -23.74
N GLN A 15 10.40 -29.23 -22.76
CA GLN A 15 10.35 -27.93 -22.06
C GLN A 15 8.93 -27.63 -21.51
N LYS A 16 8.27 -28.65 -20.99
CA LYS A 16 6.94 -28.54 -20.40
C LYS A 16 6.99 -28.93 -18.92
N PRO A 17 6.49 -28.10 -18.02
CA PRO A 17 6.39 -28.49 -16.61
C PRO A 17 5.37 -29.63 -16.47
N VAL A 18 5.75 -30.65 -15.70
CA VAL A 18 4.87 -31.77 -15.35
C VAL A 18 4.94 -31.91 -13.85
N ALA A 19 3.83 -31.80 -13.15
CA ALA A 19 3.75 -32.10 -11.73
C ALA A 19 3.21 -33.51 -11.52
N LEU A 20 3.86 -34.27 -10.67
CA LEU A 20 3.44 -35.64 -10.34
C LEU A 20 2.79 -35.64 -8.97
N GLN A 21 1.55 -36.12 -8.91
CA GLN A 21 0.94 -36.56 -7.67
C GLN A 21 1.21 -38.06 -7.52
N TYR A 22 1.85 -38.45 -6.42
CA TYR A 22 2.28 -39.84 -6.22
C TYR A 22 2.18 -40.23 -4.75
N ASN A 23 1.32 -41.20 -4.47
CA ASN A 23 1.11 -41.72 -3.13
C ASN A 23 1.97 -43.00 -2.95
N THR A 24 2.86 -42.92 -1.98
CA THR A 24 3.75 -44.02 -1.60
C THR A 24 4.09 -43.88 -0.10
N ASP A 25 4.88 -44.86 0.41
CA ASP A 25 5.37 -44.75 1.78
C ASP A 25 6.42 -43.62 1.95
N GLU A 26 6.67 -43.26 3.19
CA GLU A 26 7.57 -42.15 3.52
C GLU A 26 9.02 -42.40 3.10
N GLU A 27 9.47 -43.64 3.15
CA GLU A 27 10.83 -44.04 2.80
C GLU A 27 11.08 -43.88 1.28
N GLU A 28 10.14 -44.36 0.46
CA GLU A 28 10.19 -44.20 -0.98
C GLU A 28 10.07 -42.75 -1.39
N LEU A 29 9.19 -42.00 -0.74
CA LEU A 29 9.02 -40.56 -1.00
C LEU A 29 10.32 -39.79 -0.70
N ALA A 30 10.95 -40.08 0.43
CA ALA A 30 12.23 -39.47 0.79
C ALA A 30 13.35 -39.83 -0.20
N TYR A 31 13.38 -41.06 -0.66
CA TYR A 31 14.33 -41.52 -1.69
C TYR A 31 14.11 -40.76 -3.01
N ILE A 32 12.87 -40.66 -3.47
CA ILE A 32 12.54 -39.99 -4.75
C ILE A 32 12.93 -38.49 -4.69
N LYS A 33 12.59 -37.80 -3.61
CA LYS A 33 12.96 -36.39 -3.41
C LYS A 33 14.47 -36.16 -3.41
N ARG A 34 15.25 -37.07 -2.82
CA ARG A 34 16.71 -36.93 -2.72
C ARG A 34 17.45 -37.39 -3.97
N ALA A 35 17.05 -38.57 -4.54
CA ALA A 35 17.80 -39.22 -5.59
C ALA A 35 17.41 -38.77 -7.00
N LEU A 36 16.17 -38.38 -7.22
CA LEU A 36 15.67 -38.01 -8.55
C LEU A 36 15.57 -36.50 -8.78
N ASP A 37 15.65 -35.69 -7.70
CA ASP A 37 15.56 -34.24 -7.78
C ASP A 37 14.41 -33.78 -8.71
N TYR A 38 13.22 -34.29 -8.43
CA TYR A 38 12.00 -34.00 -9.17
C TYR A 38 10.83 -33.72 -8.22
N PRO A 39 10.04 -32.67 -8.46
CA PRO A 39 8.94 -32.32 -7.57
C PRO A 39 7.84 -33.36 -7.61
N ILE A 40 7.54 -33.94 -6.43
CA ILE A 40 6.46 -34.89 -6.23
C ILE A 40 5.56 -34.36 -5.12
N PHE A 41 4.27 -34.46 -5.34
CA PHE A 41 3.23 -33.99 -4.45
C PHE A 41 2.42 -35.17 -3.95
N THR A 42 2.00 -35.12 -2.69
CA THR A 42 1.07 -36.09 -2.11
C THR A 42 -0.38 -35.69 -2.39
N GLU A 43 -0.65 -34.38 -2.46
CA GLU A 43 -1.97 -33.85 -2.72
C GLU A 43 -2.08 -33.27 -4.14
N PRO A 44 -3.19 -33.54 -4.89
CA PRO A 44 -3.38 -33.01 -6.23
C PRO A 44 -3.42 -31.48 -6.29
N GLU A 45 -3.96 -30.84 -5.24
CA GLU A 45 -4.08 -29.38 -5.11
C GLU A 45 -2.70 -28.72 -5.10
N ASP A 46 -1.74 -29.30 -4.41
CA ASP A 46 -0.36 -28.79 -4.35
C ASP A 46 0.32 -28.90 -5.72
N ALA A 47 0.10 -30.00 -6.44
CA ALA A 47 0.59 -30.18 -7.79
C ALA A 47 0.04 -29.13 -8.77
N LEU A 48 -1.26 -28.85 -8.70
CA LEU A 48 -1.92 -27.83 -9.52
C LEU A 48 -1.41 -26.43 -9.15
N THR A 49 -1.24 -26.15 -7.87
CA THR A 49 -0.70 -24.88 -7.37
C THR A 49 0.74 -24.67 -7.89
N ALA A 50 1.59 -25.67 -7.84
CA ALA A 50 2.94 -25.61 -8.38
C ALA A 50 2.96 -25.32 -9.90
N LEU A 51 2.07 -25.97 -10.67
CA LEU A 51 1.93 -25.70 -12.11
C LEU A 51 1.42 -24.27 -12.37
N ALA A 52 0.49 -23.77 -11.57
CA ALA A 52 0.00 -22.39 -11.67
C ALA A 52 1.14 -21.39 -11.42
N ILE A 53 1.93 -21.59 -10.37
CA ILE A 53 3.10 -20.75 -10.05
C ILE A 53 4.11 -20.78 -11.22
N SER A 54 4.42 -21.98 -11.73
CA SER A 54 5.34 -22.14 -12.88
C SER A 54 4.84 -21.40 -14.14
N ARG A 55 3.53 -21.53 -14.44
CA ARG A 55 2.88 -20.81 -15.56
C ARG A 55 3.00 -19.29 -15.40
N ASP A 56 2.70 -18.81 -14.21
CA ASP A 56 2.67 -17.37 -13.96
C ASP A 56 4.10 -16.79 -13.98
N HIS A 57 5.07 -17.53 -13.47
CA HIS A 57 6.48 -17.18 -13.60
C HIS A 57 6.93 -17.13 -15.08
N TYR A 58 6.59 -18.14 -15.89
CA TYR A 58 6.89 -18.16 -17.31
C TYR A 58 6.24 -16.98 -18.06
N ARG A 59 4.97 -16.69 -17.77
CA ARG A 59 4.28 -15.53 -18.35
C ARG A 59 5.02 -14.23 -18.03
N ARG A 60 5.42 -14.02 -16.79
CA ARG A 60 6.19 -12.83 -16.38
C ARG A 60 7.54 -12.72 -17.09
N LEU A 61 8.21 -13.84 -17.34
CA LEU A 61 9.48 -13.85 -18.09
C LEU A 61 9.31 -13.56 -19.58
N THR A 62 8.19 -13.97 -20.17
CA THR A 62 7.93 -13.87 -21.62
C THR A 62 7.12 -12.64 -22.02
N THR A 63 6.42 -12.00 -21.07
CA THR A 63 5.75 -10.72 -21.31
C THR A 63 6.83 -9.64 -21.49
N SER A 64 6.65 -8.81 -22.52
CA SER A 64 7.55 -7.67 -22.78
C SER A 64 7.64 -6.83 -21.50
N LYS A 65 8.84 -6.66 -20.97
CA LYS A 65 9.07 -5.83 -19.79
C LYS A 65 8.93 -4.37 -20.23
N GLU A 66 7.76 -3.81 -20.01
CA GLU A 66 7.63 -2.37 -20.03
C GLU A 66 8.57 -1.78 -18.97
N HIS A 67 9.30 -0.74 -19.37
CA HIS A 67 10.13 -0.05 -18.38
C HIS A 67 9.23 0.67 -17.37
N PRO A 68 9.61 0.65 -16.09
CA PRO A 68 8.93 1.46 -15.08
C PRO A 68 8.91 2.93 -15.56
N PRO A 69 7.76 3.61 -15.47
CA PRO A 69 7.69 5.02 -15.84
C PRO A 69 8.52 5.85 -14.85
N SER A 70 9.01 6.99 -15.33
CA SER A 70 9.68 7.97 -14.48
C SER A 70 8.83 9.22 -14.38
N TYR A 71 8.54 9.64 -13.16
CA TYR A 71 7.76 10.83 -12.84
C TYR A 71 8.67 11.93 -12.27
N PRO A 72 8.37 13.19 -12.52
CA PRO A 72 9.09 14.28 -11.88
C PRO A 72 8.82 14.26 -10.36
N ILE A 73 9.89 14.22 -9.57
CA ILE A 73 9.86 14.32 -8.12
C ILE A 73 10.64 15.58 -7.71
N ASN A 74 10.10 16.34 -6.80
CA ASN A 74 10.84 17.44 -6.18
C ASN A 74 11.83 16.89 -5.13
N GLN A 75 12.94 16.32 -5.64
CA GLN A 75 13.94 15.64 -4.82
C GLN A 75 14.52 16.54 -3.72
N SER A 76 14.78 17.81 -4.00
CA SER A 76 15.32 18.74 -3.02
C SER A 76 14.37 18.97 -1.84
N ARG A 77 13.07 19.04 -2.11
CA ARG A 77 12.06 19.18 -1.04
C ARG A 77 11.98 17.92 -0.19
N VAL A 78 11.92 16.75 -0.80
CA VAL A 78 11.87 15.46 -0.10
C VAL A 78 13.13 15.29 0.77
N ALA A 79 14.32 15.51 0.20
CA ALA A 79 15.58 15.41 0.94
C ALA A 79 15.64 16.36 2.14
N SER A 80 15.17 17.61 1.98
CA SER A 80 15.13 18.58 3.07
C SER A 80 14.23 18.13 4.24
N ILE A 81 13.07 17.55 3.93
CA ILE A 81 12.15 17.00 4.95
C ILE A 81 12.80 15.83 5.69
N PHE A 82 13.45 14.92 4.96
CA PHE A 82 14.13 13.77 5.57
C PHE A 82 15.29 14.20 6.44
N GLN A 83 16.13 15.14 6.00
CA GLN A 83 17.24 15.65 6.78
C GLN A 83 16.76 16.26 8.11
N GLN A 84 15.65 16.99 8.10
CA GLN A 84 15.08 17.56 9.33
C GLN A 84 14.63 16.43 10.27
N ALA A 85 13.80 15.49 9.79
CA ALA A 85 13.26 14.41 10.62
C ALA A 85 14.37 13.51 11.19
N MET A 86 15.37 13.16 10.36
CA MET A 86 16.53 12.38 10.79
C MET A 86 17.40 13.13 11.80
N GLY A 87 17.59 14.43 11.62
CA GLY A 87 18.29 15.31 12.60
C GLY A 87 17.60 15.33 13.96
N GLU A 88 16.26 15.25 13.96
CA GLU A 88 15.44 15.16 15.17
C GLU A 88 15.23 13.69 15.65
N LYS A 89 15.82 12.70 14.97
CA LYS A 89 15.76 11.26 15.29
C LYS A 89 14.32 10.73 15.39
N ARG A 90 13.45 11.15 14.50
CA ARG A 90 12.05 10.74 14.44
C ARG A 90 11.62 10.36 13.02
N ASP A 91 10.49 9.68 12.93
CA ASP A 91 9.77 9.48 11.68
C ASP A 91 9.08 10.78 11.23
N LEU A 92 8.54 10.79 10.02
CA LEU A 92 7.84 11.95 9.50
C LEU A 92 6.53 12.18 10.25
N LEU A 93 6.25 13.44 10.54
CA LEU A 93 4.93 13.87 10.97
C LEU A 93 3.95 13.82 9.79
N LEU A 94 2.65 13.72 10.07
CA LEU A 94 1.63 13.64 9.01
C LEU A 94 1.73 14.77 7.96
N PRO A 95 1.90 16.05 8.32
CA PRO A 95 2.06 17.11 7.31
C PRO A 95 3.31 16.90 6.43
N GLU A 96 4.40 16.45 7.02
CA GLU A 96 5.64 16.16 6.30
C GLU A 96 5.46 14.97 5.34
N ALA A 97 4.79 13.91 5.79
CA ALA A 97 4.45 12.78 4.94
C ALA A 97 3.55 13.20 3.77
N ILE A 98 2.54 14.04 4.03
CA ILE A 98 1.68 14.61 2.98
C ILE A 98 2.50 15.45 1.99
N GLU A 99 3.42 16.29 2.46
CA GLU A 99 4.29 17.08 1.57
C GLU A 99 5.19 16.20 0.70
N VAL A 100 5.71 15.09 1.23
CA VAL A 100 6.48 14.12 0.45
C VAL A 100 5.61 13.50 -0.63
N LEU A 101 4.39 13.07 -0.31
CA LEU A 101 3.45 12.52 -1.30
C LEU A 101 3.15 13.54 -2.41
N GLN A 102 2.87 14.81 -2.05
CA GLN A 102 2.63 15.88 -3.00
C GLN A 102 3.86 16.18 -3.86
N ALA A 103 5.07 16.16 -3.28
CA ALA A 103 6.31 16.35 -4.01
C ALA A 103 6.56 15.25 -5.06
N CYS A 104 5.94 14.07 -4.88
CA CYS A 104 5.94 12.95 -5.82
C CYS A 104 4.72 12.96 -6.77
N GLY A 105 3.85 13.96 -6.67
CA GLY A 105 2.64 14.07 -7.49
C GLY A 105 1.51 13.12 -7.08
N ILE A 106 1.54 12.59 -5.85
CA ILE A 106 0.41 11.83 -5.28
C ILE A 106 -0.60 12.82 -4.72
N SER A 107 -1.85 12.72 -5.18
CA SER A 107 -2.92 13.60 -4.76
C SER A 107 -3.35 13.29 -3.32
N VAL A 108 -3.60 14.34 -2.53
CA VAL A 108 -4.02 14.24 -1.13
C VAL A 108 -5.30 15.03 -0.90
N ALA A 109 -6.08 14.66 0.11
CA ALA A 109 -7.26 15.40 0.52
C ALA A 109 -6.86 16.78 1.07
N ASP A 110 -7.65 17.83 0.75
CA ASP A 110 -7.39 19.20 1.19
C ASP A 110 -7.27 19.29 2.71
N TYR A 111 -6.28 20.02 3.19
CA TYR A 111 -6.03 20.19 4.61
C TYR A 111 -5.50 21.59 4.95
N GLN A 112 -5.64 21.96 6.21
CA GLN A 112 -5.04 23.16 6.80
C GLN A 112 -4.43 22.82 8.16
N MET A 113 -3.24 23.39 8.39
CA MET A 113 -2.61 23.35 9.70
C MET A 113 -3.22 24.41 10.61
N VAL A 114 -3.54 24.05 11.84
CA VAL A 114 -4.08 24.93 12.87
C VAL A 114 -3.15 24.88 14.08
N HIS A 115 -2.37 25.93 14.26
CA HIS A 115 -1.43 26.02 15.38
C HIS A 115 -2.04 26.68 16.61
N ARG A 116 -2.97 27.60 16.41
CA ARG A 116 -3.68 28.31 17.47
C ARG A 116 -5.18 28.27 17.24
N LYS A 117 -5.96 28.33 18.31
CA LYS A 117 -7.42 28.25 18.23
C LYS A 117 -8.02 29.40 17.39
N GLU A 118 -7.37 30.56 17.42
CA GLU A 118 -7.78 31.74 16.65
C GLU A 118 -7.74 31.50 15.13
N ASP A 119 -6.82 30.63 14.67
CA ASP A 119 -6.63 30.32 13.25
C ASP A 119 -7.70 29.33 12.74
N LEU A 120 -8.45 28.68 13.65
CA LEU A 120 -9.44 27.65 13.32
C LEU A 120 -10.56 28.16 12.39
N GLY A 121 -11.04 29.40 12.62
CA GLY A 121 -12.06 30.00 11.79
C GLY A 121 -11.65 30.10 10.32
N GLN A 122 -10.45 30.57 10.06
CA GLN A 122 -9.89 30.69 8.70
C GLN A 122 -9.66 29.29 8.06
N ALA A 123 -9.22 28.32 8.85
CA ALA A 123 -9.04 26.96 8.37
C ALA A 123 -10.39 26.32 7.95
N ILE A 124 -11.45 26.56 8.73
CA ILE A 124 -12.80 26.07 8.41
C ILE A 124 -13.34 26.71 7.13
N GLU A 125 -13.11 28.00 6.91
CA GLU A 125 -13.53 28.69 5.69
C GLU A 125 -12.90 28.09 4.43
N LYS A 126 -11.65 27.66 4.52
CA LYS A 126 -10.93 27.03 3.40
C LYS A 126 -11.35 25.59 3.16
N ILE A 127 -11.50 24.80 4.21
CA ILE A 127 -11.77 23.35 4.13
C ILE A 127 -13.26 23.07 3.96
N GLY A 128 -14.12 23.83 4.65
CA GLY A 128 -15.56 23.60 4.71
C GLY A 128 -15.92 22.35 5.53
N PHE A 129 -17.20 22.00 5.52
CA PHE A 129 -17.74 20.84 6.22
C PHE A 129 -18.29 19.80 5.23
N PRO A 130 -18.36 18.51 5.60
CA PRO A 130 -17.81 17.93 6.83
C PRO A 130 -16.28 17.87 6.80
N ALA A 131 -15.67 17.95 7.98
CA ALA A 131 -14.23 17.90 8.16
C ALA A 131 -13.80 16.84 9.17
N ALA A 132 -12.52 16.48 9.14
CA ALA A 132 -11.85 15.68 10.15
C ALA A 132 -10.73 16.50 10.80
N MET A 133 -10.45 16.24 12.06
CA MET A 133 -9.38 16.88 12.79
C MET A 133 -8.43 15.85 13.36
N LYS A 134 -7.13 16.05 13.16
CA LYS A 134 -6.09 15.08 13.52
C LYS A 134 -5.00 15.76 14.36
N VAL A 135 -4.58 15.08 15.44
CA VAL A 135 -3.44 15.51 16.22
C VAL A 135 -2.14 15.34 15.43
N ILE A 136 -1.23 16.29 15.60
CA ILE A 136 0.14 16.20 15.08
C ILE A 136 1.08 16.20 16.26
N SER A 137 1.75 15.08 16.48
CA SER A 137 2.70 14.91 17.56
C SER A 137 3.70 13.80 17.21
N PRO A 138 4.98 13.97 17.47
CA PRO A 138 5.98 12.92 17.30
C PRO A 138 5.81 11.78 18.31
N GLU A 139 5.12 12.01 19.41
CA GLU A 139 4.92 11.04 20.50
C GLU A 139 3.71 10.12 20.25
N ILE A 140 2.76 10.53 19.37
CA ILE A 140 1.53 9.81 19.10
C ILE A 140 1.64 9.07 17.76
N LEU A 141 2.06 7.82 17.80
CA LEU A 141 2.20 6.97 16.62
C LEU A 141 0.85 6.43 16.10
N HIS A 142 -0.07 6.07 16.99
CA HIS A 142 -1.40 5.55 16.69
C HIS A 142 -2.47 6.57 17.13
N LYS A 143 -2.73 7.53 16.26
CA LYS A 143 -3.63 8.67 16.52
C LYS A 143 -5.06 8.22 16.89
N SER A 144 -5.56 7.19 16.20
CA SER A 144 -6.92 6.68 16.41
C SER A 144 -7.11 6.05 17.79
N ASP A 145 -6.11 5.32 18.29
CA ASP A 145 -6.19 4.58 19.57
C ASP A 145 -6.31 5.51 20.78
N VAL A 146 -5.71 6.69 20.67
CA VAL A 146 -5.72 7.71 21.73
C VAL A 146 -6.82 8.76 21.55
N GLY A 147 -7.71 8.60 20.56
CA GLY A 147 -8.73 9.61 20.24
C GLY A 147 -8.16 10.87 19.59
N GLY A 148 -6.99 10.79 19.00
CA GLY A 148 -6.32 11.90 18.30
C GLY A 148 -6.86 12.17 16.89
N VAL A 149 -7.93 11.47 16.47
CA VAL A 149 -8.66 11.71 15.23
C VAL A 149 -10.14 11.89 15.55
N ILE A 150 -10.72 13.01 15.14
CA ILE A 150 -12.14 13.31 15.30
C ILE A 150 -12.73 13.50 13.91
N LEU A 151 -13.70 12.67 13.57
CA LEU A 151 -14.38 12.64 12.28
C LEU A 151 -15.75 13.33 12.37
N HIS A 152 -16.37 13.57 11.20
CA HIS A 152 -17.73 14.08 11.06
C HIS A 152 -17.97 15.43 11.76
N ILE A 153 -17.00 16.31 11.70
CA ILE A 153 -17.13 17.70 12.16
C ILE A 153 -17.98 18.44 11.12
N ASP A 154 -19.19 18.84 11.49
CA ASP A 154 -20.20 19.42 10.61
C ASP A 154 -20.53 20.88 10.95
N SER A 155 -19.95 21.42 12.02
CA SER A 155 -20.21 22.77 12.47
C SER A 155 -19.00 23.39 13.16
N ARG A 156 -18.97 24.73 13.20
CA ARG A 156 -17.92 25.49 13.87
C ARG A 156 -17.82 25.12 15.35
N LYS A 157 -18.95 24.96 16.03
CA LYS A 157 -18.99 24.58 17.44
C LYS A 157 -18.30 23.22 17.66
N LYS A 158 -18.64 22.20 16.84
CA LYS A 158 -17.98 20.89 16.93
C LYS A 158 -16.49 20.97 16.60
N ALA A 159 -16.08 21.86 15.70
CA ALA A 159 -14.66 22.06 15.40
C ALA A 159 -13.89 22.67 16.58
N GLU A 160 -14.50 23.62 17.30
CA GLU A 160 -13.92 24.21 18.50
C GLU A 160 -13.81 23.18 19.64
N GLU A 161 -14.86 22.38 19.85
CA GLU A 161 -14.86 21.28 20.83
C GLU A 161 -13.82 20.18 20.47
N ALA A 162 -13.71 19.84 19.19
CA ALA A 162 -12.71 18.90 18.69
C ALA A 162 -11.28 19.40 18.89
N TYR A 163 -11.05 20.68 18.60
CA TYR A 163 -9.76 21.33 18.82
C TYR A 163 -9.34 21.24 20.29
N ASP A 164 -10.22 21.67 21.21
CA ASP A 164 -9.96 21.67 22.65
C ASP A 164 -9.68 20.24 23.17
N ARG A 165 -10.44 19.25 22.67
CA ARG A 165 -10.23 17.85 23.02
C ARG A 165 -8.87 17.32 22.53
N ILE A 166 -8.51 17.56 21.26
CA ILE A 166 -7.23 17.10 20.72
C ILE A 166 -6.07 17.78 21.45
N ILE A 167 -6.20 19.05 21.74
CA ILE A 167 -5.20 19.80 22.47
C ILE A 167 -5.00 19.26 23.89
N SER A 168 -6.08 18.82 24.55
CA SER A 168 -5.99 18.23 25.90
C SER A 168 -5.33 16.85 25.96
N LEU A 169 -5.31 16.11 24.84
CA LEU A 169 -4.66 14.78 24.77
C LEU A 169 -3.13 14.86 24.85
N ASN A 170 -2.57 16.03 24.65
CA ASN A 170 -1.13 16.16 24.45
C ASN A 170 -0.51 17.11 25.47
N SER A 171 0.27 16.58 26.40
CA SER A 171 1.02 17.33 27.41
C SER A 171 2.49 17.64 26.99
N GLY A 172 2.90 17.21 25.78
CA GLY A 172 4.27 17.32 25.28
C GLY A 172 4.51 18.39 24.21
N ASN A 173 5.62 18.27 23.49
CA ASN A 173 5.99 19.13 22.36
C ASN A 173 5.00 18.98 21.20
N ARG A 174 4.10 19.92 21.05
CA ARG A 174 3.08 19.92 20.01
C ARG A 174 3.55 20.63 18.77
N THR A 175 3.15 20.07 17.63
CA THR A 175 3.30 20.72 16.34
C THR A 175 2.00 21.32 15.82
N GLY A 176 0.83 20.95 16.39
CA GLY A 176 -0.46 21.53 16.04
C GLY A 176 -1.56 20.50 15.77
N VAL A 177 -2.59 20.95 15.11
CA VAL A 177 -3.75 20.18 14.69
C VAL A 177 -3.90 20.29 13.17
N LEU A 178 -4.21 19.22 12.49
CA LEU A 178 -4.51 19.20 11.07
C LEU A 178 -6.03 19.11 10.90
N LEU A 179 -6.63 20.12 10.26
CA LEU A 179 -8.01 20.10 9.80
C LEU A 179 -8.05 19.66 8.35
N GLN A 180 -8.83 18.63 8.01
CA GLN A 180 -8.85 18.02 6.70
C GLN A 180 -10.27 17.86 6.17
N LYS A 181 -10.44 18.06 4.87
CA LYS A 181 -11.70 17.79 4.18
C LYS A 181 -12.06 16.32 4.29
N MET A 182 -13.27 16.01 4.76
CA MET A 182 -13.78 14.64 4.70
C MET A 182 -14.23 14.29 3.29
N ILE A 183 -13.79 13.14 2.84
CA ILE A 183 -14.20 12.56 1.57
C ILE A 183 -15.29 11.54 1.86
N SER A 184 -16.53 11.86 1.48
CA SER A 184 -17.71 11.04 1.78
C SER A 184 -18.06 10.04 0.68
N ALA A 185 -17.43 10.15 -0.49
CA ALA A 185 -17.68 9.30 -1.65
C ALA A 185 -16.49 8.37 -1.92
N GLY A 186 -16.75 7.32 -2.69
CA GLY A 186 -15.71 6.38 -3.11
C GLY A 186 -15.56 5.16 -2.20
N LYS A 187 -14.48 4.43 -2.42
CA LYS A 187 -14.11 3.25 -1.64
C LYS A 187 -12.70 3.45 -1.09
N GLU A 188 -12.47 2.91 0.09
CA GLU A 188 -11.15 2.94 0.71
C GLU A 188 -10.25 1.86 0.12
N VAL A 189 -9.04 2.24 -0.24
CA VAL A 189 -7.96 1.33 -0.61
C VAL A 189 -6.72 1.66 0.21
N ILE A 190 -5.81 0.71 0.30
CA ILE A 190 -4.54 0.82 1.02
C ILE A 190 -3.40 0.69 0.03
N LEU A 191 -2.49 1.63 0.07
CA LEU A 191 -1.22 1.58 -0.61
C LEU A 191 -0.11 1.59 0.44
N GLY A 192 0.73 0.57 0.38
CA GLY A 192 1.86 0.44 1.30
C GLY A 192 3.15 0.15 0.58
N ALA A 193 4.24 0.41 1.25
CA ALA A 193 5.55 -0.03 0.80
C ALA A 193 6.45 -0.33 2.01
N LYS A 194 7.31 -1.32 1.87
CA LYS A 194 8.29 -1.66 2.90
C LYS A 194 9.59 -2.13 2.25
N ARG A 195 10.71 -1.76 2.83
CA ARG A 195 12.01 -2.27 2.42
C ARG A 195 12.26 -3.62 3.10
N ASP A 196 12.24 -4.66 2.28
CA ASP A 196 12.54 -6.02 2.72
C ASP A 196 14.06 -6.27 2.62
N PRO A 197 14.69 -6.91 3.62
CA PRO A 197 16.13 -7.15 3.62
C PRO A 197 16.60 -8.08 2.50
N SER A 198 15.74 -8.94 1.97
CA SER A 198 16.06 -9.92 0.91
C SER A 198 15.66 -9.45 -0.47
N PHE A 199 14.51 -8.76 -0.59
CA PHE A 199 13.91 -8.39 -1.88
C PHE A 199 14.06 -6.90 -2.22
N GLY A 200 14.53 -6.08 -1.27
CA GLY A 200 14.53 -4.63 -1.45
C GLY A 200 13.13 -4.04 -1.25
N PRO A 201 12.78 -2.92 -1.91
CA PRO A 201 11.49 -2.30 -1.69
C PRO A 201 10.35 -3.13 -2.29
N VAL A 202 9.32 -3.39 -1.48
CA VAL A 202 8.11 -4.14 -1.84
C VAL A 202 6.91 -3.21 -1.73
N ILE A 203 6.09 -3.18 -2.77
CA ILE A 203 4.85 -2.40 -2.86
C ILE A 203 3.67 -3.29 -2.50
N LEU A 204 2.74 -2.75 -1.73
CA LEU A 204 1.51 -3.40 -1.30
C LEU A 204 0.30 -2.62 -1.81
N PHE A 205 -0.69 -3.36 -2.29
CA PHE A 205 -2.02 -2.86 -2.59
C PHE A 205 -3.08 -3.73 -1.91
N GLY A 206 -4.14 -3.12 -1.38
CA GLY A 206 -5.28 -3.81 -0.80
C GLY A 206 -6.54 -2.95 -0.78
N LEU A 207 -7.70 -3.57 -0.60
CA LEU A 207 -8.92 -2.81 -0.28
C LEU A 207 -8.88 -2.39 1.18
N GLY A 208 -9.38 -1.18 1.46
CA GLY A 208 -9.45 -0.60 2.79
C GLY A 208 -10.77 -0.90 3.54
N GLY A 209 -10.94 -0.27 4.69
CA GLY A 209 -12.13 -0.37 5.52
C GLY A 209 -12.39 -1.78 6.02
N ILE A 210 -13.68 -2.14 6.16
CA ILE A 210 -14.12 -3.47 6.65
C ILE A 210 -13.62 -4.65 5.81
N TYR A 211 -13.25 -4.41 4.54
CA TYR A 211 -12.79 -5.46 3.64
C TYR A 211 -11.42 -6.01 4.03
N VAL A 212 -10.52 -5.16 4.57
CA VAL A 212 -9.20 -5.61 5.06
C VAL A 212 -9.33 -6.57 6.23
N GLU A 213 -10.22 -6.26 7.17
CA GLU A 213 -10.39 -7.06 8.37
C GLU A 213 -10.98 -8.44 8.08
N VAL A 214 -11.88 -8.52 7.10
CA VAL A 214 -12.61 -9.74 6.74
C VAL A 214 -11.87 -10.57 5.72
N LEU A 215 -11.40 -9.96 4.62
CA LEU A 215 -10.85 -10.69 3.48
C LEU A 215 -9.33 -10.84 3.55
N LYS A 216 -8.62 -9.92 4.22
CA LYS A 216 -7.15 -9.88 4.33
C LYS A 216 -6.44 -10.05 2.98
N GLU A 217 -7.07 -9.57 1.90
CA GLU A 217 -6.54 -9.68 0.56
C GLU A 217 -5.59 -8.53 0.27
N THR A 218 -4.36 -8.86 -0.03
CA THR A 218 -3.33 -7.90 -0.45
C THR A 218 -2.55 -8.46 -1.62
N SER A 219 -2.10 -7.58 -2.50
CA SER A 219 -1.19 -7.88 -3.59
C SER A 219 0.16 -7.24 -3.31
N LEU A 220 1.22 -7.95 -3.66
CA LEU A 220 2.60 -7.53 -3.43
C LEU A 220 3.42 -7.59 -4.72
N ARG A 221 4.28 -6.58 -4.94
CA ARG A 221 5.29 -6.58 -6.01
C ARG A 221 6.61 -5.98 -5.50
N VAL A 222 7.70 -6.48 -6.02
CA VAL A 222 9.03 -5.89 -5.79
C VAL A 222 9.20 -4.67 -6.70
N ALA A 223 9.59 -3.53 -6.12
CA ALA A 223 9.86 -2.32 -6.90
C ALA A 223 11.23 -2.40 -7.64
N PRO A 224 11.39 -1.72 -8.77
CA PRO A 224 10.41 -0.85 -9.42
C PRO A 224 9.35 -1.65 -10.19
N ILE A 225 8.07 -1.21 -10.12
CA ILE A 225 6.98 -1.81 -10.88
C ILE A 225 6.65 -1.03 -12.14
N ASN A 226 6.18 -1.72 -13.18
CA ASN A 226 5.64 -1.10 -14.39
C ASN A 226 4.11 -1.02 -14.33
N ARG A 227 3.50 -0.40 -15.38
CA ARG A 227 2.05 -0.22 -15.46
C ARG A 227 1.28 -1.55 -15.43
N SER A 228 1.71 -2.52 -16.23
CA SER A 228 1.07 -3.83 -16.28
C SER A 228 1.07 -4.52 -14.92
N GLU A 229 2.18 -4.44 -14.18
CA GLU A 229 2.27 -4.99 -12.82
C GLU A 229 1.36 -4.28 -11.83
N ALA A 230 1.21 -2.95 -11.91
CA ALA A 230 0.29 -2.20 -11.08
C ALA A 230 -1.19 -2.56 -11.39
N GLU A 231 -1.56 -2.72 -12.65
CA GLU A 231 -2.88 -3.18 -13.08
C GLU A 231 -3.16 -4.63 -12.60
N GLU A 232 -2.17 -5.52 -12.70
CA GLU A 232 -2.26 -6.87 -12.17
C GLU A 232 -2.48 -6.88 -10.66
N MET A 233 -1.74 -6.06 -9.89
CA MET A 233 -1.92 -5.93 -8.43
C MET A 233 -3.36 -5.63 -8.05
N ILE A 234 -4.03 -4.79 -8.82
CA ILE A 234 -5.43 -4.43 -8.58
C ILE A 234 -6.36 -5.57 -8.99
N SER A 235 -6.12 -6.17 -10.16
CA SER A 235 -7.02 -7.17 -10.75
C SER A 235 -6.95 -8.54 -10.08
N GLU A 236 -5.85 -8.91 -9.45
CA GLU A 236 -5.67 -10.20 -8.78
C GLU A 236 -6.42 -10.31 -7.44
N LEU A 237 -6.84 -9.18 -6.85
CA LEU A 237 -7.71 -9.22 -5.68
C LEU A 237 -9.10 -9.73 -6.08
N LYS A 238 -9.61 -10.75 -5.39
CA LYS A 238 -10.97 -11.30 -5.64
C LYS A 238 -12.04 -10.22 -5.46
N SER A 239 -11.78 -9.30 -4.55
CA SER A 239 -12.65 -8.16 -4.25
C SER A 239 -12.52 -6.98 -5.23
N SER A 240 -11.63 -7.05 -6.24
CA SER A 240 -11.41 -5.98 -7.23
C SER A 240 -12.67 -5.57 -8.02
N ALA A 241 -13.66 -6.46 -8.12
CA ALA A 241 -14.96 -6.15 -8.73
C ALA A 241 -15.65 -4.93 -8.09
N ILE A 242 -15.40 -4.65 -6.80
CA ILE A 242 -15.93 -3.49 -6.09
C ILE A 242 -15.44 -2.17 -6.71
N LEU A 243 -14.19 -2.14 -7.19
CA LEU A 243 -13.63 -0.96 -7.86
C LEU A 243 -14.21 -0.74 -9.26
N LYS A 244 -14.67 -1.80 -9.91
CA LYS A 244 -15.30 -1.73 -11.24
C LYS A 244 -16.78 -1.33 -11.19
N GLY A 245 -17.32 -1.16 -9.99
CA GLY A 245 -18.73 -0.88 -9.74
C GLY A 245 -19.59 -2.16 -9.72
N VAL A 246 -20.34 -2.33 -8.65
CA VAL A 246 -21.26 -3.45 -8.46
C VAL A 246 -22.69 -2.92 -8.29
N ARG A 247 -23.68 -3.69 -8.76
CA ARG A 247 -25.11 -3.38 -8.61
C ARG A 247 -25.53 -1.98 -9.11
N GLY A 248 -24.93 -1.49 -10.20
CA GLY A 248 -25.26 -0.19 -10.78
C GLY A 248 -24.46 0.99 -10.21
N GLU A 249 -23.52 0.77 -9.31
CA GLU A 249 -22.53 1.79 -8.95
C GLU A 249 -21.62 2.08 -10.15
N ARG A 250 -21.18 3.33 -10.26
CA ARG A 250 -20.20 3.70 -11.29
C ARG A 250 -18.82 3.16 -10.96
N PRO A 251 -18.03 2.80 -11.98
CA PRO A 251 -16.65 2.40 -11.76
C PRO A 251 -15.84 3.53 -11.16
N LEU A 252 -14.89 3.16 -10.31
CA LEU A 252 -13.92 4.10 -9.74
C LEU A 252 -12.74 4.28 -10.71
N ASP A 253 -11.98 5.34 -10.52
CA ASP A 253 -10.82 5.69 -11.33
C ASP A 253 -9.63 4.78 -10.97
N ILE A 254 -9.63 3.59 -11.59
CA ILE A 254 -8.55 2.60 -11.40
C ILE A 254 -7.22 3.18 -11.91
N GLU A 255 -7.24 4.00 -12.96
CA GLU A 255 -6.05 4.64 -13.52
C GLU A 255 -5.35 5.52 -12.50
N ALA A 256 -6.11 6.29 -11.71
CA ALA A 256 -5.54 7.10 -10.64
C ALA A 256 -4.87 6.24 -9.55
N ILE A 257 -5.41 5.05 -9.24
CA ILE A 257 -4.78 4.12 -8.30
C ILE A 257 -3.49 3.55 -8.89
N VAL A 258 -3.50 3.14 -10.16
CA VAL A 258 -2.31 2.66 -10.88
C VAL A 258 -1.21 3.71 -10.84
N GLU A 259 -1.54 4.97 -11.15
CA GLU A 259 -0.57 6.07 -11.11
C GLU A 259 0.01 6.29 -9.71
N MET A 260 -0.80 6.21 -8.67
CA MET A 260 -0.32 6.30 -7.28
C MET A 260 0.65 5.16 -6.93
N LEU A 261 0.35 3.92 -7.35
CA LEU A 261 1.23 2.76 -7.13
C LEU A 261 2.59 2.93 -7.83
N LEU A 262 2.59 3.41 -9.06
CA LEU A 262 3.81 3.67 -9.82
C LEU A 262 4.67 4.76 -9.17
N ARG A 263 4.06 5.86 -8.72
CA ARG A 263 4.74 6.95 -8.00
C ARG A 263 5.29 6.48 -6.65
N LEU A 264 4.53 5.67 -5.91
CA LEU A 264 4.97 5.06 -4.66
C LEU A 264 6.18 4.14 -4.89
N SER A 265 6.15 3.35 -5.95
CA SER A 265 7.25 2.49 -6.35
C SER A 265 8.52 3.28 -6.65
N GLN A 266 8.40 4.35 -7.44
CA GLN A 266 9.54 5.23 -7.73
C GLN A 266 10.08 5.89 -6.46
N LEU A 267 9.21 6.41 -5.59
CA LEU A 267 9.61 7.03 -4.32
C LEU A 267 10.46 6.09 -3.47
N MET A 268 10.08 4.82 -3.39
CA MET A 268 10.84 3.80 -2.62
C MET A 268 12.19 3.46 -3.25
N VAL A 269 12.31 3.56 -4.57
CA VAL A 269 13.58 3.32 -5.28
C VAL A 269 14.51 4.52 -5.18
N ASP A 270 13.98 5.73 -5.38
CA ASP A 270 14.76 6.96 -5.41
C ASP A 270 15.27 7.39 -4.02
N PHE A 271 14.57 6.96 -2.93
CA PHE A 271 14.91 7.35 -1.57
C PHE A 271 15.15 6.12 -0.67
N PRO A 272 16.39 5.63 -0.61
CA PRO A 272 16.76 4.47 0.21
C PRO A 272 16.60 4.70 1.72
N GLU A 273 16.48 5.95 2.15
CA GLU A 273 16.23 6.34 3.55
C GLU A 273 14.85 5.92 4.04
N ILE A 274 13.92 5.61 3.14
CA ILE A 274 12.58 5.15 3.50
C ILE A 274 12.62 3.67 3.88
N GLU A 275 12.29 3.35 5.12
CA GLU A 275 12.07 1.99 5.60
C GLU A 275 10.68 1.48 5.20
N GLY A 276 9.66 2.33 5.33
CA GLY A 276 8.29 1.96 4.98
C GLY A 276 7.36 3.15 4.79
N ILE A 277 6.33 2.92 3.98
CA ILE A 277 5.23 3.87 3.73
C ILE A 277 3.92 3.14 3.93
N ASP A 278 2.99 3.77 4.63
CA ASP A 278 1.59 3.36 4.74
C ASP A 278 0.70 4.56 4.38
N ILE A 279 -0.06 4.42 3.30
CA ILE A 279 -1.06 5.40 2.87
C ILE A 279 -2.43 4.75 3.06
N ASN A 280 -3.08 5.05 4.16
CA ASN A 280 -4.27 4.36 4.62
C ASN A 280 -5.17 5.30 5.46
N PRO A 281 -6.39 5.65 4.91
CA PRO A 281 -6.90 5.22 3.64
C PRO A 281 -6.48 6.11 2.45
N VAL A 282 -6.53 5.52 1.27
CA VAL A 282 -6.69 6.25 0.00
C VAL A 282 -8.14 6.13 -0.42
N MET A 283 -8.78 7.23 -0.71
CA MET A 283 -10.15 7.26 -1.24
C MET A 283 -10.12 7.18 -2.76
N ALA A 284 -10.50 6.01 -3.30
CA ALA A 284 -10.72 5.84 -4.74
C ALA A 284 -12.08 6.40 -5.12
N LEU A 285 -12.12 7.34 -6.06
CA LEU A 285 -13.32 8.07 -6.50
C LEU A 285 -13.71 7.69 -7.92
N GLU A 286 -14.88 8.16 -8.39
CA GLU A 286 -15.26 8.06 -9.82
C GLU A 286 -14.28 8.85 -10.72
N LYS A 287 -13.63 9.87 -10.17
CA LYS A 287 -12.57 10.65 -10.81
C LYS A 287 -11.45 10.92 -9.81
N GLY A 288 -10.29 10.37 -10.06
CA GLY A 288 -9.12 10.52 -9.21
C GLY A 288 -9.13 9.60 -7.98
N ALA A 289 -8.03 9.67 -7.24
CA ALA A 289 -7.85 9.05 -5.93
C ALA A 289 -7.12 10.03 -5.01
N LEU A 290 -7.46 10.02 -3.71
CA LEU A 290 -6.92 10.97 -2.74
C LEU A 290 -6.38 10.24 -1.51
N ALA A 291 -5.11 10.45 -1.18
CA ALA A 291 -4.56 10.02 0.09
C ALA A 291 -5.18 10.86 1.23
N VAL A 292 -5.67 10.19 2.25
CA VAL A 292 -6.30 10.82 3.42
C VAL A 292 -5.40 10.77 4.64
N ASP A 293 -4.68 9.67 4.81
CA ASP A 293 -3.65 9.57 5.84
C ASP A 293 -2.38 8.95 5.26
N ALA A 294 -1.24 9.30 5.86
CA ALA A 294 0.05 8.79 5.43
C ALA A 294 1.01 8.69 6.61
N ARG A 295 1.80 7.63 6.60
CA ARG A 295 2.91 7.42 7.51
C ARG A 295 4.15 7.04 6.72
N ILE A 296 5.26 7.71 6.99
CA ILE A 296 6.57 7.41 6.38
C ILE A 296 7.57 7.18 7.50
N LEU A 297 8.14 5.99 7.51
CA LEU A 297 9.18 5.56 8.44
C LEU A 297 10.55 5.71 7.77
N LEU A 298 11.51 6.25 8.49
CA LEU A 298 12.87 6.41 8.00
C LEU A 298 13.80 5.38 8.63
N THR A 299 14.80 4.95 7.88
CA THR A 299 15.89 4.10 8.38
C THR A 299 16.65 4.83 9.48
N ARG A 300 16.95 4.13 10.56
CA ARG A 300 17.70 4.66 11.73
C ARG A 300 19.14 4.24 11.70
#